data_d9d97a81f4ed4c1d7afec6c7f55483fc
#
_entry.id   d9d97a81f4ed4c1d7afec6c7f55483fc
#
_cell.length_a   1.000
_cell.length_b   1.000
_cell.length_c   1.000
_cell.angle_alpha   90.00
_cell.angle_beta   90.00
_cell.angle_gamma   90.00
#
_symmetry.space_group_name_H-M   'P 1'
#
loop_
_entity.id
_entity.type
_entity.pdbx_description
1 polymer ?
#
loop_
_entity_poly.entity_id
_entity_poly.type
_entity_poly.pdbx_seq_one_letter_code
_entity_poly.pdbx_strand_id
1 'polypeptide(L)'
;MKREYLKILDIGHSGNSPDKAMIILETAVSQCSFENKTKVIKVITGHGSGKLRNAVRDWCKDQDGRFKDVIYGEDYDMFNKAAVDMRSDCDQPYDIDFGRKNAAVTYI
;
A
#
# COMPACT_ATOMS: atom_id res chain seq x y z
N MET A 1 24.47 4.37 0.55
CA MET A 1 23.19 4.78 -0.03
C MET A 1 22.06 3.91 0.53
N LYS A 2 21.06 4.55 1.10
CA LYS A 2 19.95 3.84 1.70
C LYS A 2 18.99 3.33 0.62
N ARG A 3 18.70 2.03 0.62
CA ARG A 3 17.72 1.46 -0.32
C ARG A 3 16.31 1.66 0.23
N GLU A 4 15.42 2.17 -0.59
CA GLU A 4 14.02 2.32 -0.24
C GLU A 4 13.21 1.22 -0.92
N TYR A 5 12.89 0.18 -0.15
CA TYR A 5 12.05 -0.91 -0.62
C TYR A 5 10.56 -0.63 -0.48
N LEU A 6 10.22 0.31 0.39
CA LEU A 6 8.84 0.72 0.64
C LEU A 6 8.61 2.13 0.09
N LYS A 7 7.69 2.25 -0.87
CA LYS A 7 7.31 3.53 -1.47
C LYS A 7 5.98 3.99 -0.87
N ILE A 8 5.91 5.24 -0.46
CA ILE A 8 4.67 5.84 0.05
C ILE A 8 3.96 6.54 -1.09
N LEU A 9 2.68 6.20 -1.28
CA LEU A 9 1.82 6.80 -2.30
C LEU A 9 0.55 7.33 -1.65
N ASP A 10 0.47 8.64 -1.49
CA ASP A 10 -0.73 9.28 -0.93
C ASP A 10 -1.65 9.73 -2.05
N ILE A 11 -2.79 9.05 -2.19
CA ILE A 11 -3.81 9.40 -3.19
C ILE A 11 -5.07 9.96 -2.54
N GLY A 12 -5.10 10.04 -1.22
CA GLY A 12 -6.27 10.48 -0.46
C GLY A 12 -6.30 11.98 -0.18
N HIS A 13 -5.17 12.64 -0.20
CA HIS A 13 -5.07 14.06 0.20
C HIS A 13 -4.75 15.00 -0.96
N SER A 14 -4.78 14.52 -2.19
CA SER A 14 -4.36 15.30 -3.36
C SER A 14 -5.53 15.97 -4.10
N GLY A 15 -6.76 15.86 -3.59
CA GLY A 15 -7.93 16.46 -4.24
C GLY A 15 -8.35 15.77 -5.54
N ASN A 16 -7.81 14.61 -5.85
CA ASN A 16 -8.14 13.87 -7.06
C ASN A 16 -9.52 13.22 -6.95
N SER A 17 -10.22 13.10 -8.10
CA SER A 17 -11.40 12.25 -8.16
C SER A 17 -11.00 10.79 -7.92
N PRO A 18 -11.93 9.91 -7.48
CA PRO A 18 -11.62 8.49 -7.31
C PRO A 18 -11.05 7.84 -8.57
N ASP A 19 -11.59 8.16 -9.75
CA ASP A 19 -11.08 7.60 -11.00
C ASP A 19 -9.64 8.02 -11.28
N LYS A 20 -9.31 9.29 -11.06
CA LYS A 20 -7.96 9.78 -11.23
C LYS A 20 -7.00 9.17 -10.21
N ALA A 21 -7.44 9.01 -8.97
CA ALA A 21 -6.65 8.38 -7.92
C ALA A 21 -6.29 6.93 -8.31
N MET A 22 -7.24 6.19 -8.88
CA MET A 22 -7.00 4.82 -9.33
C MET A 22 -6.04 4.75 -10.50
N ILE A 23 -6.08 5.73 -11.40
CA ILE A 23 -5.10 5.83 -12.51
C ILE A 23 -3.69 6.06 -11.95
N ILE A 24 -3.55 6.93 -10.96
CA ILE A 24 -2.28 7.19 -10.30
C ILE A 24 -1.74 5.91 -9.65
N LEU A 25 -2.60 5.16 -8.96
CA LEU A 25 -2.24 3.89 -8.34
C LEU A 25 -1.75 2.89 -9.37
N GLU A 26 -2.51 2.66 -10.44
CA GLU A 26 -2.14 1.70 -11.48
C GLU A 26 -0.82 2.09 -12.13
N THR A 27 -0.62 3.36 -12.41
CA THR A 27 0.63 3.86 -12.99
C THR A 27 1.81 3.60 -12.05
N ALA A 28 1.65 3.89 -10.75
CA ALA A 28 2.71 3.67 -9.76
C ALA A 28 3.06 2.19 -9.62
N VAL A 29 2.05 1.32 -9.57
CA VAL A 29 2.25 -0.13 -9.46
C VAL A 29 2.98 -0.66 -10.69
N SER A 30 2.55 -0.26 -11.87
CA SER A 30 3.18 -0.69 -13.13
C SER A 30 4.64 -0.24 -13.21
N GLN A 31 4.91 1.00 -12.81
CA GLN A 31 6.26 1.55 -12.81
C GLN A 31 7.15 0.81 -11.81
N CYS A 32 6.67 0.55 -10.61
CA CYS A 32 7.44 -0.18 -9.61
C CYS A 32 7.73 -1.62 -10.04
N SER A 33 6.78 -2.28 -10.70
CA SER A 33 6.98 -3.62 -11.25
C SER A 33 8.06 -3.61 -12.32
N PHE A 34 8.06 -2.61 -13.18
CA PHE A 34 9.05 -2.49 -14.25
C PHE A 34 10.44 -2.22 -13.70
N GLU A 35 10.57 -1.31 -12.76
CA GLU A 35 11.87 -0.93 -12.18
C GLU A 35 12.45 -2.00 -11.27
N ASN A 36 11.60 -2.82 -10.66
CA ASN A 36 11.99 -3.92 -9.77
C ASN A 36 12.86 -3.50 -8.57
N LYS A 37 12.67 -2.28 -8.08
CA LYS A 37 13.39 -1.75 -6.90
C LYS A 37 12.49 -1.72 -5.67
N THR A 38 11.26 -1.26 -5.84
CA THR A 38 10.27 -1.17 -4.77
C THR A 38 9.65 -2.54 -4.53
N LYS A 39 9.61 -2.97 -3.29
CA LYS A 39 8.99 -4.24 -2.91
C LYS A 39 7.58 -4.06 -2.39
N VAL A 40 7.27 -2.92 -1.81
CA VAL A 40 5.96 -2.61 -1.21
C VAL A 40 5.57 -1.18 -1.50
N ILE A 41 4.30 -0.97 -1.80
CA ILE A 41 3.70 0.36 -1.91
C ILE A 41 2.73 0.54 -0.74
N LYS A 42 3.00 1.55 0.09
CA LYS A 42 2.11 1.98 1.16
C LYS A 42 1.14 3.00 0.56
N VAL A 43 -0.11 2.58 0.32
CA VAL A 43 -1.12 3.43 -0.30
C VAL A 43 -1.94 4.13 0.79
N ILE A 44 -1.90 5.45 0.83
CA ILE A 44 -2.65 6.25 1.79
C ILE A 44 -3.91 6.77 1.10
N THR A 45 -5.07 6.33 1.60
CA THR A 45 -6.37 6.71 1.04
C THR A 45 -7.15 7.70 1.91
N GLY A 46 -6.64 7.97 3.13
CA GLY A 46 -7.32 8.84 4.07
C GLY A 46 -8.50 8.16 4.76
N HIS A 47 -9.09 8.86 5.71
CA HIS A 47 -10.19 8.31 6.50
C HIS A 47 -11.56 8.55 5.88
N GLY A 48 -11.85 9.69 5.32
CA GLY A 48 -13.06 10.08 4.61
C GLY A 48 -14.26 9.13 4.74
N SER A 49 -15.01 8.96 3.65
CA SER A 49 -16.17 8.04 3.59
C SER A 49 -15.76 6.57 3.45
N GLY A 50 -14.50 6.29 3.16
CA GLY A 50 -14.01 4.94 2.87
C GLY A 50 -14.19 4.51 1.41
N LYS A 51 -14.76 5.34 0.56
CA LYS A 51 -14.98 4.99 -0.85
C LYS A 51 -13.68 4.71 -1.58
N LEU A 52 -12.67 5.57 -1.41
CA LEU A 52 -11.38 5.39 -2.06
C LEU A 52 -10.66 4.17 -1.50
N ARG A 53 -10.67 3.98 -0.18
CA ARG A 53 -10.09 2.80 0.46
C ARG A 53 -10.70 1.52 -0.11
N ASN A 54 -12.02 1.47 -0.19
CA ASN A 54 -12.73 0.30 -0.70
C ASN A 54 -12.42 0.08 -2.19
N ALA A 55 -12.34 1.15 -2.97
CA ALA A 55 -11.97 1.05 -4.39
C ALA A 55 -10.57 0.45 -4.56
N VAL A 56 -9.60 0.89 -3.77
CA VAL A 56 -8.24 0.35 -3.80
C VAL A 56 -8.23 -1.13 -3.43
N ARG A 57 -8.92 -1.50 -2.36
CA ARG A 57 -8.95 -2.88 -1.88
C ARG A 57 -9.67 -3.82 -2.85
N ASP A 58 -10.76 -3.36 -3.46
CA ASP A 58 -11.45 -4.13 -4.50
C ASP A 58 -10.58 -4.30 -5.74
N TRP A 59 -9.89 -3.24 -6.15
CA TRP A 59 -8.93 -3.31 -7.26
C TRP A 59 -7.83 -4.35 -6.98
N CYS A 60 -7.31 -4.38 -5.74
CA CYS A 60 -6.30 -5.36 -5.35
C CYS A 60 -6.82 -6.79 -5.47
N LYS A 61 -8.07 -7.04 -5.08
CA LYS A 61 -8.68 -8.36 -5.20
C LYS A 61 -8.80 -8.80 -6.66
N ASP A 62 -9.02 -7.86 -7.57
CA ASP A 62 -9.15 -8.14 -8.99
C ASP A 62 -7.80 -8.41 -9.67
N GLN A 63 -6.68 -8.14 -8.99
CA GLN A 63 -5.33 -8.35 -9.52
C GLN A 63 -4.80 -9.76 -9.22
N ASP A 64 -5.60 -10.76 -9.43
CA ASP A 64 -5.32 -12.15 -9.05
C ASP A 64 -3.88 -12.58 -9.41
N GLY A 65 -3.12 -12.95 -8.38
CA GLY A 65 -1.73 -13.41 -8.54
C GLY A 65 -0.70 -12.33 -8.84
N ARG A 66 -1.10 -11.06 -8.99
CA ARG A 66 -0.16 -9.97 -9.31
C ARG A 66 0.69 -9.56 -8.12
N PHE A 67 0.13 -9.62 -6.91
CA PHE A 67 0.81 -9.21 -5.68
C PHE A 67 1.05 -10.42 -4.79
N LYS A 68 2.18 -10.43 -4.09
CA LYS A 68 2.49 -11.48 -3.12
C LYS A 68 1.49 -11.44 -1.97
N ASP A 69 1.26 -10.26 -1.41
CA ASP A 69 0.33 -10.02 -0.31
C ASP A 69 -0.29 -8.64 -0.42
N VAL A 70 -1.50 -8.51 0.12
CA VAL A 70 -2.14 -7.22 0.33
C VAL A 70 -2.45 -7.13 1.81
N ILE A 71 -1.90 -6.12 2.49
CA ILE A 71 -2.05 -5.97 3.94
C ILE A 71 -2.83 -4.70 4.22
N TYR A 72 -3.97 -4.86 4.88
CA TYR A 72 -4.76 -3.71 5.32
C TYR A 72 -4.09 -3.05 6.52
N GLY A 73 -4.08 -1.72 6.57
CA GLY A 73 -3.42 -0.98 7.64
C GLY A 73 -3.89 -1.37 9.04
N GLU A 74 -5.16 -1.73 9.18
CA GLU A 74 -5.72 -2.20 10.45
C GLU A 74 -5.16 -3.56 10.88
N ASP A 75 -4.61 -4.33 9.95
CA ASP A 75 -4.02 -5.66 10.20
C ASP A 75 -2.48 -5.62 10.18
N TYR A 76 -1.90 -4.44 10.04
CA TYR A 76 -0.45 -4.28 9.91
C TYR A 76 0.19 -4.22 11.30
N ASP A 77 0.47 -5.38 11.85
CA ASP A 77 1.05 -5.51 13.20
C ASP A 77 1.92 -6.78 13.32
N MET A 78 2.52 -6.94 14.50
CA MET A 78 3.42 -8.06 14.79
C MET A 78 2.73 -9.43 14.82
N PHE A 79 1.39 -9.46 14.88
CA PHE A 79 0.62 -10.70 14.91
C PHE A 79 0.20 -11.16 13.51
N ASN A 80 0.42 -10.36 12.48
CA ASN A 80 0.12 -10.69 11.10
C ASN A 80 1.38 -11.19 10.41
N LYS A 81 1.41 -12.48 10.05
CA LYS A 81 2.60 -13.10 9.44
C LYS A 81 3.00 -12.40 8.14
N ALA A 82 2.03 -12.03 7.29
CA ALA A 82 2.31 -11.35 6.04
C ALA A 82 2.98 -9.99 6.29
N ALA A 83 2.52 -9.24 7.32
CA ALA A 83 3.12 -7.97 7.68
C ALA A 83 4.56 -8.14 8.18
N VAL A 84 4.79 -9.12 9.03
CA VAL A 84 6.14 -9.41 9.57
C VAL A 84 7.08 -9.80 8.44
N ASP A 85 6.64 -10.69 7.53
CA ASP A 85 7.45 -11.13 6.39
C ASP A 85 7.76 -9.96 5.45
N MET A 86 6.78 -9.11 5.16
CA MET A 86 6.97 -7.94 4.32
C MET A 86 7.99 -6.97 4.93
N ARG A 87 7.90 -6.70 6.22
CA ARG A 87 8.84 -5.81 6.90
C ARG A 87 10.27 -6.36 6.84
N SER A 88 10.42 -7.67 6.98
CA SER A 88 11.72 -8.34 6.85
C SER A 88 12.26 -8.18 5.44
N ASP A 89 11.42 -8.39 4.42
CA ASP A 89 11.81 -8.25 3.01
C ASP A 89 12.21 -6.81 2.66
N CYS A 90 11.68 -5.83 3.37
CA CYS A 90 11.95 -4.40 3.17
C CYS A 90 13.01 -3.86 4.13
N ASP A 91 13.76 -4.72 4.80
CA ASP A 91 14.83 -4.33 5.73
C ASP A 91 14.31 -3.54 6.94
N GLN A 92 13.15 -3.96 7.47
CA GLN A 92 12.52 -3.39 8.68
C GLN A 92 12.36 -1.86 8.58
N PRO A 93 11.60 -1.34 7.62
CA PRO A 93 11.46 0.10 7.45
C PRO A 93 10.81 0.74 8.67
N TYR A 94 11.24 1.96 9.00
CA TYR A 94 10.52 2.75 9.98
C TYR A 94 9.15 3.15 9.41
N ASP A 95 8.11 2.77 10.10
CA ASP A 95 6.75 3.05 9.66
C ASP A 95 5.86 3.32 10.88
N ILE A 96 5.38 4.56 10.99
CA ILE A 96 4.56 5.01 12.12
C ILE A 96 3.25 4.22 12.23
N ASP A 97 2.75 3.64 11.13
CA ASP A 97 1.47 2.93 11.12
C ASP A 97 1.57 1.47 11.56
N PHE A 98 2.79 0.96 11.78
CA PHE A 98 2.95 -0.40 12.26
C PHE A 98 2.38 -0.52 13.68
N GLY A 99 1.37 -1.38 13.84
CA GLY A 99 0.69 -1.57 15.13
C GLY A 99 -0.37 -0.52 15.47
N ARG A 100 -0.65 0.42 14.56
CA ARG A 100 -1.58 1.53 14.81
C ARG A 100 -3.01 1.27 14.35
N LYS A 101 -3.27 0.16 13.65
CA LYS A 101 -4.58 -0.19 13.10
C LYS A 101 -5.17 0.93 12.23
N ASN A 102 -4.36 1.51 11.38
CA ASN A 102 -4.76 2.64 10.55
C ASN A 102 -5.45 2.17 9.27
N ALA A 103 -6.79 2.21 9.26
CA ALA A 103 -7.59 1.78 8.11
C ALA A 103 -7.44 2.70 6.88
N ALA A 104 -6.83 3.87 7.03
CA ALA A 104 -6.58 4.79 5.91
C ALA A 104 -5.42 4.34 5.02
N VAL A 105 -4.78 3.22 5.33
CA VAL A 105 -3.57 2.75 4.65
C VAL A 105 -3.77 1.31 4.18
N THR A 106 -3.25 1.00 2.99
CA THR A 106 -3.21 -0.36 2.44
C THR A 106 -1.80 -0.60 1.87
N TYR A 107 -1.22 -1.75 2.17
CA TYR A 107 0.12 -2.14 1.69
C TYR A 107 -0.04 -3.18 0.57
N ILE A 108 0.63 -2.93 -0.54
CA ILE A 108 0.55 -3.81 -1.72
C ILE A 108 1.91 -4.39 -2.06
#